data_a2b27c66f6552279340566b869dab375
#
_entry.id   a2b27c66f6552279340566b869dab375
#
_cell.length_a   1.000
_cell.length_b   1.000
_cell.length_c   1.000
_cell.angle_alpha   90.00
_cell.angle_beta   90.00
_cell.angle_gamma   90.00
#
_symmetry.space_group_name_H-M   'P 1'
#
loop_
_entity.id
_entity.type
_entity.pdbx_description
1 polymer ?
#
loop_
_entity_poly.entity_id
_entity_poly.type
_entity_poly.pdbx_seq_one_letter_code
_entity_poly.pdbx_strand_id
1 'polypeptide(L)'
;MARPVAFGEGFPSDDVGSAPGLSAPLSPEALEAHVQAACDALRSGGTLGVLDLRGHPDAGAAIDVILASASGPGALRLLNLHTLNLEFALRVTDAHVKSLAECGTLVDVNLNATSEVGDEAVMALADLNENTLASVALYWNVRVTDTSIVRLVQTCGARCLKTLNLSGCKRLTDATARAVGKHCVALADLDVTRVAFSDDGVAAVSLAPSSAAHMRRLNLYAAPSLRSARPFRCLAALENLTWLDLCGAQALTDAALTEIADGCPKLRYLNLSWCLGVTDAGVAAACAACRKLELLSVHGNRNVTDACLDVLKRANEGALHTLDVRGCVGIRRGRDELSAAFPNLKTFVHHT
;
A
#
# COMPACT_ATOMS: atom_id res chain seq x y z
N MET A 1 19.23 12.12 -2.10
CA MET A 1 17.94 11.69 -2.68
C MET A 1 17.59 10.39 -1.99
N ALA A 2 16.77 10.44 -0.94
CA ALA A 2 16.26 9.26 -0.27
C ALA A 2 15.30 8.55 -1.23
N ARG A 3 15.49 7.24 -1.46
CA ARG A 3 14.53 6.43 -2.21
C ARG A 3 13.25 6.37 -1.38
N PRO A 4 12.05 6.51 -1.98
CA PRO A 4 10.82 6.21 -1.27
C PRO A 4 10.90 4.77 -0.75
N VAL A 5 10.41 4.54 0.47
CA VAL A 5 10.31 3.19 1.06
C VAL A 5 9.50 2.34 0.08
N ALA A 6 10.17 1.47 -0.66
CA ALA A 6 9.51 0.55 -1.58
C ALA A 6 8.77 -0.49 -0.72
N PHE A 7 7.44 -0.50 -0.79
CA PHE A 7 6.66 -1.64 -0.34
C PHE A 7 7.19 -2.87 -1.09
N GLY A 8 7.65 -3.88 -0.33
CA GLY A 8 8.45 -4.99 -0.83
C GLY A 8 7.93 -5.63 -2.10
N GLU A 9 8.80 -5.76 -3.08
CA GLU A 9 8.58 -6.54 -4.28
C GLU A 9 8.70 -8.03 -3.91
N GLY A 10 7.57 -8.71 -3.77
CA GLY A 10 7.54 -10.16 -3.55
C GLY A 10 6.13 -10.66 -3.29
N PHE A 11 5.85 -11.90 -3.68
CA PHE A 11 4.69 -12.60 -3.16
C PHE A 11 4.80 -12.69 -1.64
N PRO A 12 3.71 -12.49 -0.87
CA PRO A 12 3.71 -12.91 0.52
C PRO A 12 4.05 -14.40 0.54
N SER A 13 5.10 -14.77 1.27
CA SER A 13 5.38 -16.16 1.63
C SER A 13 4.14 -16.76 2.31
N ASP A 14 4.01 -18.09 2.32
CA ASP A 14 2.84 -18.88 2.76
C ASP A 14 2.22 -18.55 4.13
N ASP A 15 2.71 -17.54 4.82
CA ASP A 15 2.12 -16.99 6.04
C ASP A 15 0.96 -16.06 5.72
N VAL A 16 -0.24 -16.56 5.96
CA VAL A 16 -1.52 -15.83 5.94
C VAL A 16 -1.49 -14.76 7.03
N GLY A 17 -0.71 -13.72 6.86
CA GLY A 17 -0.56 -12.67 7.89
C GLY A 17 0.52 -11.64 7.67
N SER A 18 1.47 -11.87 6.78
CA SER A 18 2.51 -10.86 6.52
C SER A 18 1.95 -9.74 5.65
N ALA A 19 1.69 -8.59 6.23
CA ALA A 19 1.41 -7.39 5.45
C ALA A 19 2.60 -7.08 4.55
N PRO A 20 2.40 -6.81 3.25
CA PRO A 20 3.50 -6.48 2.36
C PRO A 20 4.19 -5.21 2.84
N GLY A 21 5.50 -5.27 3.01
CA GLY A 21 6.32 -4.10 3.32
C GLY A 21 6.63 -3.84 4.79
N LEU A 22 6.37 -4.79 5.70
CA LEU A 22 6.82 -4.66 7.09
C LEU A 22 8.33 -4.78 7.18
N SER A 23 8.97 -3.81 7.78
CA SER A 23 10.43 -3.81 8.00
C SER A 23 10.82 -4.69 9.19
N ALA A 24 11.97 -5.34 9.14
CA ALA A 24 12.47 -6.06 10.29
C ALA A 24 12.65 -5.11 11.50
N PRO A 25 12.37 -5.54 12.74
CA PRO A 25 12.60 -4.74 13.93
C PRO A 25 14.08 -4.37 14.05
N LEU A 26 14.34 -3.19 14.60
CA LEU A 26 15.71 -2.75 14.90
C LEU A 26 16.25 -3.49 16.14
N SER A 27 17.58 -3.61 16.23
CA SER A 27 18.21 -4.12 17.45
C SER A 27 18.05 -3.11 18.61
N PRO A 28 18.08 -3.57 19.87
CA PRO A 28 18.02 -2.67 21.03
C PRO A 28 19.07 -1.54 20.98
N GLU A 29 20.28 -1.86 20.57
CA GLU A 29 21.40 -0.90 20.47
C GLU A 29 21.10 0.16 19.37
N ALA A 30 20.50 -0.26 18.24
CA ALA A 30 20.12 0.66 17.18
C ALA A 30 18.99 1.59 17.64
N LEU A 31 18.02 1.08 18.40
CA LEU A 31 16.94 1.88 18.97
C LEU A 31 17.47 2.92 19.97
N GLU A 32 18.34 2.52 20.90
CA GLU A 32 19.00 3.45 21.82
C GLU A 32 19.81 4.51 21.09
N ALA A 33 20.54 4.13 20.04
CA ALA A 33 21.31 5.09 19.23
C ALA A 33 20.42 6.15 18.56
N HIS A 34 19.23 5.78 18.08
CA HIS A 34 18.26 6.75 17.53
C HIS A 34 17.75 7.73 18.59
N VAL A 35 17.41 7.23 19.79
CA VAL A 35 16.97 8.09 20.91
C VAL A 35 18.08 9.04 21.32
N GLN A 36 19.31 8.54 21.50
CA GLN A 36 20.45 9.33 21.89
C GLN A 36 20.78 10.42 20.85
N ALA A 37 20.80 10.05 19.57
CA ALA A 37 21.03 10.99 18.47
C ALA A 37 19.99 12.13 18.43
N ALA A 38 18.71 11.82 18.69
CA ALA A 38 17.64 12.81 18.76
C ALA A 38 17.86 13.77 19.95
N CYS A 39 18.20 13.24 21.13
CA CYS A 39 18.49 14.05 22.31
C CYS A 39 19.71 14.97 22.12
N ASP A 40 20.76 14.45 21.51
CA ASP A 40 21.99 15.23 21.25
C ASP A 40 21.77 16.33 20.20
N ALA A 41 21.00 16.03 19.15
CA ALA A 41 20.61 17.04 18.17
C ALA A 41 19.80 18.17 18.81
N LEU A 42 18.85 17.85 19.69
CA LEU A 42 18.06 18.85 20.41
C LEU A 42 18.91 19.72 21.36
N ARG A 43 19.87 19.13 22.08
CA ARG A 43 20.75 19.83 23.01
C ARG A 43 21.76 20.73 22.29
N SER A 44 22.26 20.28 21.13
CA SER A 44 23.28 21.02 20.35
C SER A 44 22.69 22.00 19.34
N GLY A 45 21.38 22.01 19.13
CA GLY A 45 20.72 22.76 18.05
C GLY A 45 21.02 22.17 16.66
N GLY A 46 21.33 20.87 16.61
CA GLY A 46 21.60 20.16 15.36
C GLY A 46 20.33 19.63 14.67
N THR A 47 20.52 18.96 13.52
CA THR A 47 19.45 18.32 12.76
C THR A 47 19.53 16.80 12.92
N LEU A 48 18.37 16.11 12.93
CA LEU A 48 18.32 14.64 12.96
C LEU A 48 17.93 14.06 11.59
N GLY A 49 16.91 14.63 10.95
CA GLY A 49 16.35 14.18 9.67
C GLY A 49 15.47 12.94 9.75
N VAL A 50 15.90 11.88 10.42
CA VAL A 50 15.20 10.60 10.52
C VAL A 50 15.12 10.16 11.98
N LEU A 51 13.91 9.83 12.45
CA LEU A 51 13.67 9.13 13.71
C LEU A 51 13.03 7.79 13.42
N ASP A 52 13.75 6.71 13.67
CA ASP A 52 13.27 5.34 13.47
C ASP A 52 13.25 4.59 14.80
N LEU A 53 12.05 4.35 15.33
CA LEU A 53 11.77 3.62 16.55
C LEU A 53 10.90 2.38 16.28
N ARG A 54 10.96 1.82 15.07
CA ARG A 54 10.15 0.66 14.71
C ARG A 54 10.42 -0.52 15.65
N GLY A 55 9.33 -1.11 16.13
CA GLY A 55 9.38 -2.24 17.04
C GLY A 55 9.90 -1.91 18.45
N HIS A 56 10.08 -0.64 18.79
CA HIS A 56 10.54 -0.26 20.12
C HIS A 56 9.54 -0.69 21.20
N PRO A 57 9.95 -1.46 22.22
CA PRO A 57 9.03 -2.03 23.21
C PRO A 57 8.39 -0.99 24.13
N ASP A 58 9.01 0.17 24.28
CA ASP A 58 8.50 1.33 25.01
C ASP A 58 8.82 2.65 24.30
N ALA A 59 8.32 2.78 23.10
CA ALA A 59 8.55 3.96 22.26
C ALA A 59 7.93 5.23 22.89
N GLY A 60 6.84 5.09 23.65
CA GLY A 60 6.25 6.21 24.37
C GLY A 60 7.25 6.85 25.31
N ALA A 61 7.86 6.08 26.21
CA ALA A 61 8.87 6.59 27.15
C ALA A 61 10.12 7.13 26.40
N ALA A 62 10.53 6.50 25.31
CA ALA A 62 11.63 6.98 24.49
C ALA A 62 11.35 8.35 23.88
N ILE A 63 10.14 8.56 23.36
CA ILE A 63 9.68 9.86 22.82
C ILE A 63 9.62 10.89 23.95
N ASP A 64 9.13 10.54 25.14
CA ASP A 64 9.11 11.46 26.30
C ASP A 64 10.52 11.96 26.66
N VAL A 65 11.54 11.07 26.62
CA VAL A 65 12.95 11.44 26.84
C VAL A 65 13.45 12.41 25.75
N ILE A 66 13.08 12.16 24.51
CA ILE A 66 13.41 13.06 23.38
C ILE A 66 12.74 14.43 23.58
N LEU A 67 11.45 14.46 23.88
CA LEU A 67 10.68 15.69 24.09
C LEU A 67 11.22 16.49 25.29
N ALA A 68 11.61 15.83 26.39
CA ALA A 68 12.21 16.45 27.56
C ALA A 68 13.60 17.07 27.26
N SER A 69 14.26 16.63 26.22
CA SER A 69 15.54 17.19 25.75
C SER A 69 15.36 18.47 24.93
N ALA A 70 14.14 18.79 24.51
CA ALA A 70 13.83 19.99 23.77
C ALA A 70 13.81 21.21 24.68
N SER A 71 14.69 22.20 24.44
CA SER A 71 14.82 23.41 25.25
C SER A 71 14.10 24.58 24.57
N GLY A 72 12.89 24.88 25.05
CA GLY A 72 12.10 26.07 24.64
C GLY A 72 11.16 25.87 23.44
N PRO A 73 10.34 26.88 23.16
CA PRO A 73 9.34 26.82 22.09
C PRO A 73 9.99 26.63 20.71
N GLY A 74 9.49 25.68 19.95
CA GLY A 74 9.98 25.42 18.58
C GLY A 74 11.29 24.63 18.48
N ALA A 75 11.85 24.12 19.57
CA ALA A 75 13.08 23.33 19.56
C ALA A 75 12.97 22.10 18.62
N LEU A 76 11.80 21.46 18.54
CA LEU A 76 11.57 20.34 17.63
C LEU A 76 11.71 20.69 16.15
N ARG A 77 11.50 21.96 15.75
CA ARG A 77 11.72 22.42 14.37
C ARG A 77 13.19 22.37 13.97
N LEU A 78 14.10 22.48 14.94
CA LEU A 78 15.54 22.39 14.69
C LEU A 78 15.96 20.98 14.26
N LEU A 79 15.22 19.94 14.66
CA LEU A 79 15.51 18.57 14.22
C LEU A 79 15.42 18.41 12.70
N ASN A 80 14.66 19.25 12.00
CA ASN A 80 14.39 19.13 10.58
C ASN A 80 14.00 17.70 10.20
N LEU A 81 13.09 17.11 10.99
CA LEU A 81 12.68 15.72 10.89
C LEU A 81 11.77 15.52 9.68
N HIS A 82 12.22 14.76 8.69
CA HIS A 82 11.42 14.43 7.49
C HIS A 82 10.95 12.99 7.45
N THR A 83 11.55 12.08 8.21
CA THR A 83 11.11 10.69 8.27
C THR A 83 10.88 10.30 9.72
N LEU A 84 9.66 9.85 10.00
CA LEU A 84 9.24 9.30 11.28
C LEU A 84 8.75 7.87 11.08
N ASN A 85 9.46 6.90 11.65
CA ASN A 85 9.05 5.50 11.59
C ASN A 85 8.79 4.96 13.01
N LEU A 86 7.52 4.69 13.29
CA LEU A 86 7.01 4.13 14.55
C LEU A 86 6.30 2.79 14.33
N GLU A 87 6.60 2.10 13.23
CA GLU A 87 5.99 0.81 12.87
C GLU A 87 6.14 -0.20 14.01
N PHE A 88 5.02 -0.78 14.48
CA PHE A 88 4.98 -1.69 15.65
C PHE A 88 5.56 -1.12 16.96
N ALA A 89 5.79 0.17 17.04
CA ALA A 89 6.25 0.82 18.26
C ALA A 89 5.13 0.80 19.32
N LEU A 90 5.46 0.34 20.52
CA LEU A 90 4.49 0.20 21.59
C LEU A 90 4.35 1.48 22.43
N ARG A 91 3.16 1.68 23.02
CA ARG A 91 2.82 2.79 23.91
C ARG A 91 2.95 4.18 23.27
N VAL A 92 2.90 4.25 21.95
CA VAL A 92 2.83 5.53 21.24
C VAL A 92 1.38 6.00 21.21
N THR A 93 1.13 7.18 21.75
CA THR A 93 -0.19 7.80 21.82
C THR A 93 -0.35 8.95 20.82
N ASP A 94 -1.57 9.44 20.66
CA ASP A 94 -1.85 10.65 19.88
C ASP A 94 -1.00 11.85 20.33
N ALA A 95 -0.80 12.03 21.64
CA ALA A 95 -0.01 13.13 22.20
C ALA A 95 1.46 13.07 21.74
N HIS A 96 2.08 11.89 21.73
CA HIS A 96 3.46 11.72 21.26
C HIS A 96 3.60 12.09 19.78
N VAL A 97 2.70 11.59 18.92
CA VAL A 97 2.74 11.89 17.48
C VAL A 97 2.46 13.37 17.23
N LYS A 98 1.50 13.97 17.95
CA LYS A 98 1.20 15.40 17.84
C LYS A 98 2.41 16.26 18.18
N SER A 99 3.10 15.97 19.28
CA SER A 99 4.32 16.70 19.68
C SER A 99 5.44 16.57 18.62
N LEU A 100 5.67 15.35 18.09
CA LEU A 100 6.66 15.14 17.03
C LEU A 100 6.27 15.86 15.73
N ALA A 101 4.98 15.98 15.41
CA ALA A 101 4.49 16.68 14.24
C ALA A 101 4.79 18.19 14.28
N GLU A 102 5.04 18.78 15.46
CA GLU A 102 5.43 20.20 15.62
C GLU A 102 6.73 20.57 14.93
N CYS A 103 7.54 19.59 14.51
CA CYS A 103 8.72 19.88 13.67
C CYS A 103 8.31 20.55 12.34
N GLY A 104 7.11 20.27 11.82
CA GLY A 104 6.54 20.94 10.63
C GLY A 104 7.23 20.60 9.31
N THR A 105 8.09 19.56 9.29
CA THR A 105 8.93 19.20 8.14
C THR A 105 8.75 17.73 7.72
N LEU A 106 7.82 17.00 8.35
CA LEU A 106 7.60 15.59 8.05
C LEU A 106 7.14 15.37 6.60
N VAL A 107 7.81 14.45 5.95
CA VAL A 107 7.53 14.03 4.55
C VAL A 107 7.02 12.60 4.50
N ASP A 108 7.63 11.71 5.28
CA ASP A 108 7.33 10.29 5.32
C ASP A 108 7.06 9.85 6.76
N VAL A 109 5.84 9.36 7.01
CA VAL A 109 5.38 8.94 8.34
C VAL A 109 4.84 7.53 8.28
N ASN A 110 5.47 6.64 9.03
CA ASN A 110 5.03 5.26 9.20
C ASN A 110 4.57 5.02 10.64
N LEU A 111 3.25 4.86 10.80
CA LEU A 111 2.57 4.55 12.06
C LEU A 111 1.90 3.17 12.02
N ASN A 112 2.38 2.26 11.18
CA ASN A 112 1.80 0.93 11.03
C ASN A 112 1.70 0.22 12.38
N ALA A 113 0.52 -0.30 12.69
CA ALA A 113 0.25 -1.09 13.89
C ALA A 113 0.58 -0.39 15.23
N THR A 114 0.53 0.93 15.27
CA THR A 114 0.58 1.70 16.53
C THR A 114 -0.82 1.78 17.13
N SER A 115 -1.18 0.83 17.98
CA SER A 115 -2.55 0.53 18.40
C SER A 115 -3.25 1.66 19.18
N GLU A 116 -2.50 2.58 19.80
CA GLU A 116 -3.03 3.68 20.60
C GLU A 116 -3.15 4.99 19.81
N VAL A 117 -2.64 5.02 18.57
CA VAL A 117 -2.74 6.17 17.66
C VAL A 117 -4.12 6.19 16.99
N GLY A 118 -4.76 7.34 16.99
CA GLY A 118 -6.09 7.57 16.44
C GLY A 118 -6.20 8.87 15.65
N ASP A 119 -7.39 9.45 15.65
CA ASP A 119 -7.72 10.61 14.82
C ASP A 119 -6.94 11.87 15.18
N GLU A 120 -6.66 12.12 16.46
CA GLU A 120 -5.96 13.34 16.88
C GLU A 120 -4.53 13.40 16.34
N ALA A 121 -3.82 12.28 16.35
CA ALA A 121 -2.48 12.18 15.76
C ALA A 121 -2.48 12.48 14.26
N VAL A 122 -3.40 11.84 13.52
CA VAL A 122 -3.46 12.00 12.06
C VAL A 122 -3.87 13.43 11.68
N MET A 123 -4.79 14.04 12.41
CA MET A 123 -5.16 15.44 12.19
C MET A 123 -4.00 16.38 12.49
N ALA A 124 -3.24 16.15 13.56
CA ALA A 124 -2.06 16.97 13.88
C ALA A 124 -0.98 16.86 12.80
N LEU A 125 -0.70 15.65 12.30
CA LEU A 125 0.20 15.44 11.18
C LEU A 125 -0.24 16.23 9.95
N ALA A 126 -1.53 16.17 9.62
CA ALA A 126 -2.11 16.85 8.49
C ALA A 126 -1.98 18.38 8.59
N ASP A 127 -2.33 18.94 9.74
CA ASP A 127 -2.40 20.38 9.96
C ASP A 127 -1.01 21.03 10.10
N LEU A 128 -0.08 20.33 10.74
CA LEU A 128 1.27 20.86 11.01
C LEU A 128 2.27 20.62 9.87
N ASN A 129 1.98 19.65 8.96
CA ASN A 129 2.86 19.27 7.87
C ASN A 129 2.16 19.35 6.50
N GLU A 130 1.20 20.23 6.35
CA GLU A 130 0.29 20.31 5.18
C GLU A 130 0.99 20.47 3.82
N ASN A 131 2.19 21.06 3.80
CA ASN A 131 2.95 21.34 2.58
C ASN A 131 4.07 20.32 2.32
N THR A 132 4.35 19.42 3.25
CA THR A 132 5.49 18.52 3.19
C THR A 132 5.11 17.05 3.20
N LEU A 133 4.01 16.67 3.86
CA LEU A 133 3.63 15.29 4.12
C LEU A 133 3.22 14.57 2.82
N ALA A 134 4.13 13.76 2.31
CA ALA A 134 3.98 13.07 1.03
C ALA A 134 3.62 11.59 1.17
N SER A 135 3.95 10.96 2.29
CA SER A 135 3.72 9.53 2.52
C SER A 135 3.20 9.30 3.94
N VAL A 136 2.07 8.60 4.06
CA VAL A 136 1.47 8.23 5.34
C VAL A 136 1.08 6.76 5.31
N ALA A 137 1.60 6.00 6.26
CA ALA A 137 1.28 4.60 6.46
C ALA A 137 0.60 4.37 7.82
N LEU A 138 -0.63 3.83 7.77
CA LEU A 138 -1.52 3.61 8.91
C LEU A 138 -2.03 2.16 8.98
N TYR A 139 -1.26 1.19 8.44
CA TYR A 139 -1.65 -0.21 8.46
C TYR A 139 -2.09 -0.65 9.87
N TRP A 140 -3.30 -1.23 9.94
CA TRP A 140 -3.87 -1.80 11.16
C TRP A 140 -4.11 -0.80 12.32
N ASN A 141 -4.23 0.50 12.04
CA ASN A 141 -4.60 1.50 13.06
C ASN A 141 -6.13 1.53 13.21
N VAL A 142 -6.64 0.69 14.10
CA VAL A 142 -8.08 0.44 14.27
C VAL A 142 -8.84 1.60 14.93
N ARG A 143 -8.15 2.61 15.46
CA ARG A 143 -8.75 3.80 16.08
C ARG A 143 -8.96 4.95 15.09
N VAL A 144 -8.27 4.90 13.94
CA VAL A 144 -8.41 5.88 12.86
C VAL A 144 -9.77 5.76 12.18
N THR A 145 -10.44 6.90 11.99
CA THR A 145 -11.76 7.00 11.36
C THR A 145 -11.75 7.90 10.13
N ASP A 146 -12.90 7.98 9.46
CA ASP A 146 -13.07 8.90 8.32
C ASP A 146 -12.74 10.36 8.68
N THR A 147 -12.99 10.78 9.94
CA THR A 147 -12.77 12.16 10.38
C THR A 147 -11.35 12.63 10.12
N SER A 148 -10.36 11.87 10.54
CA SER A 148 -8.96 12.26 10.40
C SER A 148 -8.45 12.07 8.97
N ILE A 149 -8.87 11.00 8.27
CA ILE A 149 -8.42 10.79 6.89
C ILE A 149 -9.02 11.81 5.93
N VAL A 150 -10.29 12.18 6.11
CA VAL A 150 -10.90 13.28 5.34
C VAL A 150 -10.12 14.58 5.56
N ARG A 151 -9.74 14.91 6.81
CA ARG A 151 -8.90 16.07 7.10
C ARG A 151 -7.53 15.98 6.42
N LEU A 152 -6.85 14.83 6.53
CA LEU A 152 -5.55 14.56 5.90
C LEU A 152 -5.58 14.82 4.39
N VAL A 153 -6.56 14.25 3.68
CA VAL A 153 -6.64 14.40 2.23
C VAL A 153 -7.13 15.78 1.79
N GLN A 154 -7.90 16.49 2.63
CA GLN A 154 -8.27 17.88 2.36
C GLN A 154 -7.10 18.85 2.47
N THR A 155 -6.16 18.59 3.38
CA THR A 155 -4.97 19.42 3.59
C THR A 155 -3.81 18.97 2.68
N CYS A 156 -3.23 17.80 2.94
CA CYS A 156 -2.05 17.31 2.25
C CYS A 156 -2.37 16.71 0.86
N GLY A 157 -3.57 16.14 0.66
CA GLY A 157 -3.99 15.55 -0.60
C GLY A 157 -4.02 16.54 -1.75
N ALA A 158 -4.43 17.77 -1.49
CA ALA A 158 -4.46 18.85 -2.46
C ALA A 158 -3.08 19.45 -2.78
N ARG A 159 -2.02 19.00 -2.13
CA ARG A 159 -0.67 19.61 -2.21
C ARG A 159 0.43 18.61 -2.53
N CYS A 160 0.69 17.65 -1.64
CA CYS A 160 1.91 16.85 -1.65
C CYS A 160 1.73 15.35 -1.45
N LEU A 161 0.57 14.87 -0.98
CA LEU A 161 0.36 13.47 -0.63
C LEU A 161 0.42 12.58 -1.89
N LYS A 162 1.34 11.62 -1.88
CA LYS A 162 1.60 10.68 -2.98
C LYS A 162 1.35 9.23 -2.61
N THR A 163 1.54 8.89 -1.33
CA THR A 163 1.40 7.52 -0.83
C THR A 163 0.51 7.51 0.40
N LEU A 164 -0.51 6.66 0.38
CA LEU A 164 -1.45 6.50 1.48
C LEU A 164 -1.76 5.02 1.70
N ASN A 165 -1.32 4.49 2.85
CA ASN A 165 -1.65 3.14 3.26
C ASN A 165 -2.66 3.16 4.41
N LEU A 166 -3.87 2.70 4.13
CA LEU A 166 -5.00 2.59 5.07
C LEU A 166 -5.37 1.13 5.34
N SER A 167 -4.51 0.20 4.97
CA SER A 167 -4.75 -1.24 5.06
C SER A 167 -5.17 -1.65 6.48
N GLY A 168 -6.27 -2.37 6.60
CA GLY A 168 -6.77 -2.84 7.90
C GLY A 168 -7.40 -1.77 8.80
N CYS A 169 -7.56 -0.53 8.36
CA CYS A 169 -8.28 0.52 9.10
C CYS A 169 -9.79 0.27 8.99
N LYS A 170 -10.33 -0.56 9.87
CA LYS A 170 -11.69 -1.13 9.77
C LYS A 170 -12.83 -0.12 9.95
N ARG A 171 -12.55 1.08 10.46
CA ARG A 171 -13.56 2.12 10.72
C ARG A 171 -13.71 3.11 9.57
N LEU A 172 -12.96 2.93 8.48
CA LEU A 172 -13.06 3.74 7.28
C LEU A 172 -14.22 3.26 6.39
N THR A 173 -14.89 4.23 5.78
CA THR A 173 -16.06 4.05 4.92
C THR A 173 -15.87 4.76 3.57
N ASP A 174 -16.90 4.76 2.75
CA ASP A 174 -16.95 5.52 1.51
C ASP A 174 -16.77 7.04 1.69
N ALA A 175 -16.90 7.57 2.90
CA ALA A 175 -16.59 8.97 3.16
C ALA A 175 -15.10 9.26 2.90
N THR A 176 -14.21 8.39 3.38
CA THR A 176 -12.77 8.44 3.04
C THR A 176 -12.55 8.27 1.54
N ALA A 177 -13.17 7.26 0.90
CA ALA A 177 -12.97 7.01 -0.54
C ALA A 177 -13.35 8.22 -1.40
N ARG A 178 -14.51 8.82 -1.13
CA ARG A 178 -14.97 10.04 -1.81
C ARG A 178 -14.03 11.22 -1.58
N ALA A 179 -13.53 11.38 -0.35
CA ALA A 179 -12.58 12.44 -0.04
C ALA A 179 -11.25 12.26 -0.77
N VAL A 180 -10.71 11.02 -0.83
CA VAL A 180 -9.52 10.68 -1.62
C VAL A 180 -9.72 11.07 -3.08
N GLY A 181 -10.79 10.59 -3.72
CA GLY A 181 -11.08 10.91 -5.13
C GLY A 181 -11.27 12.40 -5.39
N LYS A 182 -11.82 13.15 -4.42
CA LYS A 182 -12.10 14.58 -4.57
C LYS A 182 -10.87 15.46 -4.34
N HIS A 183 -10.01 15.12 -3.39
CA HIS A 183 -8.98 16.04 -2.88
C HIS A 183 -7.54 15.61 -3.21
N CYS A 184 -7.27 14.34 -3.48
CA CYS A 184 -5.92 13.90 -3.78
C CYS A 184 -5.56 14.19 -5.24
N VAL A 185 -4.71 15.20 -5.47
CA VAL A 185 -4.33 15.63 -6.83
C VAL A 185 -3.11 14.89 -7.39
N ALA A 186 -2.30 14.26 -6.54
CA ALA A 186 -1.03 13.63 -6.94
C ALA A 186 -0.82 12.23 -6.34
N LEU A 187 -1.89 11.61 -5.80
CA LEU A 187 -1.78 10.29 -5.17
C LEU A 187 -1.44 9.24 -6.21
N ALA A 188 -0.31 8.57 -5.99
CA ALA A 188 0.22 7.56 -6.89
C ALA A 188 0.13 6.14 -6.31
N ASP A 189 0.09 6.00 -4.99
CA ASP A 189 0.04 4.72 -4.29
C ASP A 189 -1.06 4.75 -3.23
N LEU A 190 -2.05 3.87 -3.37
CA LEU A 190 -3.15 3.71 -2.44
C LEU A 190 -3.30 2.25 -2.04
N ASP A 191 -3.14 1.97 -0.75
CA ASP A 191 -3.43 0.65 -0.17
C ASP A 191 -4.66 0.74 0.74
N VAL A 192 -5.73 0.04 0.34
CA VAL A 192 -6.98 -0.09 1.09
C VAL A 192 -7.34 -1.55 1.33
N THR A 193 -6.33 -2.39 1.49
CA THR A 193 -6.46 -3.81 1.85
C THR A 193 -7.40 -3.96 3.06
N ARG A 194 -8.42 -4.82 2.91
CA ARG A 194 -9.41 -5.12 3.96
C ARG A 194 -10.17 -3.89 4.50
N VAL A 195 -10.18 -2.78 3.76
CA VAL A 195 -11.04 -1.62 4.07
C VAL A 195 -12.43 -1.85 3.46
N ALA A 196 -13.47 -1.42 4.16
CA ALA A 196 -14.85 -1.70 3.80
C ALA A 196 -15.45 -0.68 2.80
N PHE A 197 -14.67 -0.25 1.80
CA PHE A 197 -15.20 0.57 0.71
C PHE A 197 -16.21 -0.22 -0.11
N SER A 198 -17.36 0.38 -0.37
CA SER A 198 -18.39 -0.18 -1.24
C SER A 198 -18.04 -0.02 -2.72
N ASP A 199 -18.90 -0.55 -3.58
CA ASP A 199 -18.84 -0.35 -5.03
C ASP A 199 -18.75 1.14 -5.41
N ASP A 200 -19.50 2.01 -4.71
CA ASP A 200 -19.51 3.46 -4.94
C ASP A 200 -18.23 4.14 -4.43
N GLY A 201 -17.66 3.65 -3.33
CA GLY A 201 -16.39 4.15 -2.79
C GLY A 201 -15.23 3.91 -3.75
N VAL A 202 -15.07 2.67 -4.23
CA VAL A 202 -14.02 2.34 -5.20
C VAL A 202 -14.23 3.08 -6.53
N ALA A 203 -15.48 3.20 -7.00
CA ALA A 203 -15.78 3.97 -8.19
C ALA A 203 -15.42 5.46 -8.04
N ALA A 204 -15.68 6.05 -6.87
CA ALA A 204 -15.34 7.46 -6.60
C ALA A 204 -13.83 7.73 -6.66
N VAL A 205 -12.99 6.79 -6.18
CA VAL A 205 -11.53 6.88 -6.31
C VAL A 205 -11.11 6.70 -7.77
N SER A 206 -11.62 5.66 -8.44
CA SER A 206 -11.14 5.25 -9.77
C SER A 206 -11.50 6.24 -10.86
N LEU A 207 -12.69 6.86 -10.78
CA LEU A 207 -13.18 7.81 -11.79
C LEU A 207 -12.71 9.25 -11.56
N ALA A 208 -11.98 9.52 -10.49
CA ALA A 208 -11.42 10.85 -10.24
C ALA A 208 -10.34 11.17 -11.30
N PRO A 209 -10.40 12.35 -11.95
CA PRO A 209 -9.41 12.71 -13.00
C PRO A 209 -7.96 12.69 -12.52
N SER A 210 -7.73 13.08 -11.27
CA SER A 210 -6.40 13.03 -10.64
C SER A 210 -5.90 11.59 -10.47
N SER A 211 -6.79 10.65 -10.11
CA SER A 211 -6.43 9.23 -10.00
C SER A 211 -6.05 8.65 -11.35
N ALA A 212 -6.80 8.94 -12.41
CA ALA A 212 -6.47 8.53 -13.77
C ALA A 212 -5.06 9.00 -14.19
N ALA A 213 -4.71 10.24 -13.86
CA ALA A 213 -3.41 10.83 -14.23
C ALA A 213 -2.24 10.28 -13.40
N HIS A 214 -2.42 10.00 -12.11
CA HIS A 214 -1.31 9.79 -11.18
C HIS A 214 -1.25 8.41 -10.55
N MET A 215 -2.37 7.67 -10.42
CA MET A 215 -2.38 6.36 -9.77
C MET A 215 -1.48 5.36 -10.51
N ARG A 216 -0.53 4.79 -9.77
CA ARG A 216 0.40 3.76 -10.24
C ARG A 216 0.19 2.42 -9.55
N ARG A 217 -0.19 2.48 -8.29
CA ARG A 217 -0.39 1.32 -7.44
C ARG A 217 -1.73 1.42 -6.71
N LEU A 218 -2.56 0.38 -6.83
CA LEU A 218 -3.82 0.25 -6.11
C LEU A 218 -3.93 -1.15 -5.51
N ASN A 219 -4.11 -1.22 -4.21
CA ASN A 219 -4.31 -2.46 -3.49
C ASN A 219 -5.74 -2.54 -2.95
N LEU A 220 -6.51 -3.49 -3.50
CA LEU A 220 -7.87 -3.84 -3.09
C LEU A 220 -7.94 -5.27 -2.51
N TYR A 221 -6.82 -5.80 -2.01
CA TYR A 221 -6.75 -7.16 -1.44
C TYR A 221 -7.84 -7.36 -0.39
N ALA A 222 -8.61 -8.43 -0.56
CA ALA A 222 -9.65 -8.85 0.38
C ALA A 222 -10.65 -7.73 0.74
N ALA A 223 -11.03 -6.89 -0.24
CA ALA A 223 -12.03 -5.84 -0.07
C ALA A 223 -13.41 -6.44 0.24
N PRO A 224 -13.95 -6.32 1.48
CA PRO A 224 -15.06 -7.14 1.94
C PRO A 224 -16.43 -6.67 1.43
N SER A 225 -16.52 -5.46 0.91
CA SER A 225 -17.80 -4.81 0.58
C SER A 225 -18.08 -4.66 -0.90
N LEU A 226 -17.20 -5.17 -1.78
CA LEU A 226 -17.43 -5.16 -3.22
C LEU A 226 -18.41 -6.27 -3.62
N ARG A 227 -19.56 -5.87 -4.18
CA ARG A 227 -20.69 -6.77 -4.44
C ARG A 227 -21.04 -6.95 -5.92
N SER A 228 -20.53 -6.09 -6.80
CA SER A 228 -20.82 -6.13 -8.23
C SER A 228 -19.57 -5.99 -9.10
N ALA A 229 -19.71 -6.20 -10.40
CA ALA A 229 -18.62 -5.97 -11.35
C ALA A 229 -18.34 -4.48 -11.63
N ARG A 230 -19.23 -3.57 -11.21
CA ARG A 230 -19.15 -2.13 -11.52
C ARG A 230 -17.86 -1.46 -11.05
N PRO A 231 -17.43 -1.60 -9.77
CA PRO A 231 -16.20 -0.94 -9.31
C PRO A 231 -14.97 -1.40 -10.09
N PHE A 232 -14.91 -2.68 -10.46
CA PHE A 232 -13.80 -3.21 -11.25
C PHE A 232 -13.75 -2.59 -12.66
N ARG A 233 -14.90 -2.39 -13.32
CA ARG A 233 -14.97 -1.69 -14.61
C ARG A 233 -14.48 -0.25 -14.49
N CYS A 234 -14.76 0.43 -13.37
CA CYS A 234 -14.28 1.79 -13.14
C CYS A 234 -12.75 1.87 -13.05
N LEU A 235 -12.04 0.77 -12.68
CA LEU A 235 -10.58 0.72 -12.66
C LEU A 235 -9.96 0.95 -14.04
N ALA A 236 -10.69 0.68 -15.13
CA ALA A 236 -10.24 0.93 -16.50
C ALA A 236 -9.89 2.41 -16.77
N ALA A 237 -10.40 3.35 -15.95
CA ALA A 237 -10.02 4.75 -16.03
C ALA A 237 -8.59 5.05 -15.55
N LEU A 238 -7.94 4.12 -14.83
CA LEU A 238 -6.62 4.30 -14.24
C LEU A 238 -5.49 3.95 -15.25
N GLU A 239 -5.42 4.65 -16.36
CA GLU A 239 -4.55 4.36 -17.52
C GLU A 239 -3.04 4.31 -17.22
N ASN A 240 -2.64 4.83 -16.08
CA ASN A 240 -1.26 4.84 -15.61
C ASN A 240 -0.94 3.75 -14.59
N LEU A 241 -1.89 2.87 -14.28
CA LEU A 241 -1.71 1.82 -13.29
C LEU A 241 -0.65 0.81 -13.75
N THR A 242 0.28 0.52 -12.87
CA THR A 242 1.36 -0.46 -13.10
C THR A 242 1.27 -1.63 -12.14
N TRP A 243 0.57 -1.47 -11.02
CA TRP A 243 0.44 -2.47 -9.98
C TRP A 243 -1.02 -2.54 -9.48
N LEU A 244 -1.64 -3.71 -9.54
CA LEU A 244 -3.02 -3.93 -9.13
C LEU A 244 -3.16 -5.25 -8.37
N ASP A 245 -3.66 -5.19 -7.14
CA ASP A 245 -4.04 -6.37 -6.37
C ASP A 245 -5.56 -6.43 -6.19
N LEU A 246 -6.15 -7.50 -6.71
CA LEU A 246 -7.58 -7.81 -6.62
C LEU A 246 -7.83 -9.14 -5.91
N CYS A 247 -6.85 -9.65 -5.15
CA CYS A 247 -6.98 -10.93 -4.47
C CYS A 247 -8.26 -10.99 -3.64
N GLY A 248 -9.04 -12.05 -3.85
CA GLY A 248 -10.32 -12.25 -3.16
C GLY A 248 -11.52 -11.48 -3.73
N ALA A 249 -11.38 -10.83 -4.89
CA ALA A 249 -12.45 -10.10 -5.56
C ALA A 249 -13.51 -11.05 -6.14
N GLN A 250 -14.47 -11.47 -5.30
CA GLN A 250 -15.47 -12.48 -5.67
C GLN A 250 -16.45 -12.03 -6.78
N ALA A 251 -16.68 -10.72 -6.90
CA ALA A 251 -17.57 -10.15 -7.92
C ALA A 251 -16.85 -9.76 -9.21
N LEU A 252 -15.53 -10.01 -9.31
CA LEU A 252 -14.76 -9.80 -10.54
C LEU A 252 -15.15 -10.85 -11.58
N THR A 253 -15.48 -10.41 -12.79
CA THR A 253 -15.82 -11.26 -13.93
C THR A 253 -14.81 -11.09 -15.07
N ASP A 254 -14.78 -12.05 -16.01
CA ASP A 254 -13.92 -11.94 -17.22
C ASP A 254 -14.18 -10.65 -17.99
N ALA A 255 -15.44 -10.24 -18.14
CA ALA A 255 -15.80 -9.01 -18.83
C ALA A 255 -15.20 -7.76 -18.13
N ALA A 256 -15.30 -7.69 -16.80
CA ALA A 256 -14.71 -6.58 -16.04
C ALA A 256 -13.18 -6.61 -16.08
N LEU A 257 -12.57 -7.79 -16.03
CA LEU A 257 -11.11 -7.94 -16.16
C LEU A 257 -10.62 -7.52 -17.55
N THR A 258 -11.37 -7.82 -18.60
CA THR A 258 -11.07 -7.37 -19.96
C THR A 258 -11.08 -5.83 -20.02
N GLU A 259 -12.12 -5.19 -19.47
CA GLU A 259 -12.20 -3.72 -19.43
C GLU A 259 -11.02 -3.10 -18.63
N ILE A 260 -10.64 -3.69 -17.49
CA ILE A 260 -9.45 -3.26 -16.73
C ILE A 260 -8.20 -3.35 -17.60
N ALA A 261 -8.00 -4.48 -18.27
CA ALA A 261 -6.80 -4.73 -19.06
C ALA A 261 -6.67 -3.76 -20.24
N ASP A 262 -7.78 -3.49 -20.93
CA ASP A 262 -7.84 -2.54 -22.03
C ASP A 262 -7.56 -1.10 -21.55
N GLY A 263 -8.07 -0.72 -20.38
CA GLY A 263 -7.86 0.60 -19.79
C GLY A 263 -6.52 0.79 -19.09
N CYS A 264 -5.88 -0.30 -18.65
CA CYS A 264 -4.62 -0.28 -17.88
C CYS A 264 -3.48 -1.01 -18.61
N PRO A 265 -3.07 -0.65 -19.84
CA PRO A 265 -2.10 -1.40 -20.64
C PRO A 265 -0.65 -1.33 -20.08
N LYS A 266 -0.43 -0.52 -19.04
CA LYS A 266 0.87 -0.35 -18.37
C LYS A 266 1.07 -1.31 -17.20
N LEU A 267 0.09 -2.18 -16.90
CA LEU A 267 0.19 -3.13 -15.79
C LEU A 267 1.42 -4.04 -15.93
N ARG A 268 2.17 -4.11 -14.85
CA ARG A 268 3.34 -4.98 -14.66
C ARG A 268 3.10 -6.03 -13.57
N TYR A 269 2.32 -5.69 -12.56
CA TYR A 269 1.90 -6.57 -11.48
C TYR A 269 0.38 -6.71 -11.48
N LEU A 270 -0.12 -7.95 -11.53
CA LEU A 270 -1.55 -8.23 -11.44
C LEU A 270 -1.79 -9.46 -10.55
N ASN A 271 -2.46 -9.25 -9.43
CA ASN A 271 -2.86 -10.34 -8.53
C ASN A 271 -4.37 -10.57 -8.64
N LEU A 272 -4.74 -11.75 -9.14
CA LEU A 272 -6.11 -12.25 -9.30
C LEU A 272 -6.36 -13.47 -8.40
N SER A 273 -5.53 -13.71 -7.39
CA SER A 273 -5.68 -14.86 -6.49
C SER A 273 -7.08 -14.91 -5.88
N TRP A 274 -7.68 -16.08 -5.83
CA TRP A 274 -9.01 -16.30 -5.25
C TRP A 274 -10.15 -15.50 -5.92
N CYS A 275 -9.98 -15.04 -7.16
CA CYS A 275 -11.02 -14.40 -7.96
C CYS A 275 -11.82 -15.47 -8.71
N LEU A 276 -12.77 -16.12 -8.04
CA LEU A 276 -13.45 -17.32 -8.54
C LEU A 276 -14.32 -17.09 -9.78
N GLY A 277 -14.65 -15.82 -10.11
CA GLY A 277 -15.36 -15.45 -11.33
C GLY A 277 -14.47 -15.26 -12.54
N VAL A 278 -13.13 -15.40 -12.40
CA VAL A 278 -12.17 -15.30 -13.49
C VAL A 278 -11.87 -16.66 -14.07
N THR A 279 -11.90 -16.76 -15.40
CA THR A 279 -11.60 -17.97 -16.17
C THR A 279 -10.42 -17.76 -17.12
N ASP A 280 -10.10 -18.76 -17.92
CA ASP A 280 -9.09 -18.66 -18.98
C ASP A 280 -9.36 -17.48 -19.93
N ALA A 281 -10.61 -17.14 -20.19
CA ALA A 281 -10.98 -16.03 -21.08
C ALA A 281 -10.53 -14.67 -20.53
N GLY A 282 -10.78 -14.42 -19.25
CA GLY A 282 -10.34 -13.18 -18.59
C GLY A 282 -8.82 -13.08 -18.49
N VAL A 283 -8.14 -14.19 -18.11
CA VAL A 283 -6.68 -14.23 -18.06
C VAL A 283 -6.09 -13.98 -19.44
N ALA A 284 -6.64 -14.60 -20.48
CA ALA A 284 -6.19 -14.43 -21.85
C ALA A 284 -6.31 -12.96 -22.33
N ALA A 285 -7.45 -12.33 -22.03
CA ALA A 285 -7.68 -10.91 -22.34
C ALA A 285 -6.68 -10.01 -21.62
N ALA A 286 -6.47 -10.22 -20.30
CA ALA A 286 -5.50 -9.46 -19.52
C ALA A 286 -4.08 -9.56 -20.09
N CYS A 287 -3.65 -10.77 -20.47
CA CYS A 287 -2.32 -10.99 -21.04
C CYS A 287 -2.16 -10.40 -22.43
N ALA A 288 -3.23 -10.39 -23.24
CA ALA A 288 -3.19 -9.81 -24.58
C ALA A 288 -3.06 -8.28 -24.56
N ALA A 289 -3.72 -7.61 -23.59
CA ALA A 289 -3.68 -6.16 -23.44
C ALA A 289 -2.47 -5.68 -22.64
N CYS A 290 -2.15 -6.33 -21.51
CA CYS A 290 -1.07 -5.93 -20.61
C CYS A 290 0.26 -6.60 -20.97
N ARG A 291 0.85 -6.22 -22.10
CA ARG A 291 2.09 -6.84 -22.65
C ARG A 291 3.36 -6.61 -21.83
N LYS A 292 3.30 -5.77 -20.80
CA LYS A 292 4.41 -5.48 -19.88
C LYS A 292 4.27 -6.22 -18.55
N LEU A 293 3.37 -7.21 -18.49
CA LEU A 293 3.09 -7.95 -17.27
C LEU A 293 4.33 -8.78 -16.86
N GLU A 294 4.86 -8.48 -15.68
CA GLU A 294 6.04 -9.11 -15.08
C GLU A 294 5.65 -10.14 -14.03
N LEU A 295 4.54 -9.88 -13.33
CA LEU A 295 4.02 -10.77 -12.31
C LEU A 295 2.52 -10.96 -12.51
N LEU A 296 2.11 -12.23 -12.59
CA LEU A 296 0.72 -12.65 -12.58
C LEU A 296 0.50 -13.70 -11.50
N SER A 297 -0.47 -13.48 -10.60
CA SER A 297 -0.99 -14.52 -9.73
C SER A 297 -2.44 -14.81 -10.05
N VAL A 298 -2.72 -16.09 -10.26
CA VAL A 298 -4.08 -16.65 -10.39
C VAL A 298 -4.33 -17.73 -9.33
N HIS A 299 -3.58 -17.69 -8.22
CA HIS A 299 -3.64 -18.67 -7.13
C HIS A 299 -5.09 -18.92 -6.68
N GLY A 300 -5.47 -20.18 -6.56
CA GLY A 300 -6.77 -20.60 -6.07
C GLY A 300 -7.93 -20.46 -7.05
N ASN A 301 -7.68 -20.03 -8.31
CA ASN A 301 -8.72 -19.90 -9.32
C ASN A 301 -9.00 -21.25 -9.99
N ARG A 302 -10.10 -21.87 -9.62
CA ARG A 302 -10.47 -23.24 -10.09
C ARG A 302 -10.85 -23.27 -11.57
N ASN A 303 -11.25 -22.15 -12.15
CA ASN A 303 -11.71 -22.01 -13.53
C ASN A 303 -10.57 -21.61 -14.48
N VAL A 304 -9.33 -21.56 -13.99
CA VAL A 304 -8.12 -21.33 -14.79
C VAL A 304 -7.46 -22.66 -15.08
N THR A 305 -7.21 -22.94 -16.36
CA THR A 305 -6.71 -24.22 -16.86
C THR A 305 -5.45 -24.05 -17.72
N ASP A 306 -4.95 -25.16 -18.28
CA ASP A 306 -3.82 -25.15 -19.21
C ASP A 306 -4.06 -24.28 -20.46
N ALA A 307 -5.33 -23.99 -20.82
CA ALA A 307 -5.66 -23.18 -21.98
C ALA A 307 -5.15 -21.72 -21.86
N CYS A 308 -5.14 -21.14 -20.65
CA CYS A 308 -4.59 -19.80 -20.45
C CYS A 308 -3.08 -19.73 -20.67
N LEU A 309 -2.34 -20.82 -20.39
CA LEU A 309 -0.88 -20.85 -20.47
C LEU A 309 -0.37 -20.67 -21.92
N ASP A 310 -1.10 -21.22 -22.89
CA ASP A 310 -0.75 -21.07 -24.30
C ASP A 310 -0.92 -19.62 -24.79
N VAL A 311 -1.89 -18.89 -24.23
CA VAL A 311 -2.08 -17.47 -24.50
C VAL A 311 -1.02 -16.63 -23.80
N LEU A 312 -0.74 -16.93 -22.53
CA LEU A 312 0.33 -16.30 -21.75
C LEU A 312 1.67 -16.37 -22.47
N LYS A 313 2.03 -17.55 -22.97
CA LYS A 313 3.28 -17.78 -23.71
C LYS A 313 3.40 -16.86 -24.92
N ARG A 314 2.33 -16.72 -25.70
CA ARG A 314 2.33 -15.88 -26.91
C ARG A 314 2.30 -14.38 -26.62
N ALA A 315 1.58 -13.97 -25.57
CA ALA A 315 1.33 -12.56 -25.28
C ALA A 315 2.46 -11.88 -24.51
N ASN A 316 3.12 -12.61 -23.60
CA ASN A 316 4.09 -12.07 -22.65
C ASN A 316 5.48 -12.73 -22.75
N GLU A 317 5.86 -13.17 -23.95
CA GLU A 317 7.18 -13.77 -24.21
C GLU A 317 8.29 -12.77 -23.84
N GLY A 318 9.01 -13.09 -22.77
CA GLY A 318 10.14 -12.30 -22.27
C GLY A 318 9.85 -11.29 -21.16
N ALA A 319 8.62 -10.87 -20.95
CA ALA A 319 8.28 -9.91 -19.88
C ALA A 319 7.93 -10.59 -18.54
N LEU A 320 7.19 -11.70 -18.57
CA LEU A 320 6.71 -12.38 -17.40
C LEU A 320 7.85 -13.08 -16.64
N HIS A 321 8.13 -12.65 -15.43
CA HIS A 321 9.18 -13.21 -14.55
C HIS A 321 8.62 -14.07 -13.43
N THR A 322 7.38 -13.83 -13.01
CA THR A 322 6.74 -14.52 -11.90
C THR A 322 5.32 -14.93 -12.27
N LEU A 323 5.03 -16.22 -12.12
CA LEU A 323 3.72 -16.79 -12.35
C LEU A 323 3.34 -17.67 -11.16
N ASP A 324 2.22 -17.35 -10.50
CA ASP A 324 1.67 -18.15 -9.41
C ASP A 324 0.34 -18.79 -9.84
N VAL A 325 0.36 -20.12 -9.96
CA VAL A 325 -0.78 -20.95 -10.34
C VAL A 325 -1.15 -21.97 -9.24
N ARG A 326 -0.68 -21.78 -8.03
CA ARG A 326 -1.03 -22.65 -6.90
C ARG A 326 -2.54 -22.78 -6.78
N GLY A 327 -3.02 -23.98 -6.49
CA GLY A 327 -4.44 -24.24 -6.30
C GLY A 327 -5.32 -24.10 -7.55
N CYS A 328 -4.74 -23.86 -8.73
CA CYS A 328 -5.45 -23.91 -10.02
C CYS A 328 -5.56 -25.38 -10.47
N VAL A 329 -6.58 -26.08 -9.99
CA VAL A 329 -6.77 -27.53 -10.24
C VAL A 329 -6.97 -27.89 -11.72
N GLY A 330 -7.25 -26.91 -12.57
CA GLY A 330 -7.36 -27.06 -14.02
C GLY A 330 -6.00 -27.03 -14.76
N ILE A 331 -4.93 -26.59 -14.10
CA ILE A 331 -3.57 -26.60 -14.63
C ILE A 331 -2.94 -27.94 -14.33
N ARG A 332 -2.74 -28.75 -15.36
CA ARG A 332 -2.25 -30.13 -15.28
C ARG A 332 -0.83 -30.30 -15.78
N ARG A 333 -0.30 -29.32 -16.51
CA ARG A 333 1.09 -29.31 -16.99
C ARG A 333 2.05 -29.29 -15.81
N GLY A 334 3.04 -30.18 -15.85
CA GLY A 334 4.05 -30.30 -14.80
C GLY A 334 5.02 -29.09 -14.78
N ARG A 335 5.75 -28.95 -13.68
CA ARG A 335 6.72 -27.87 -13.47
C ARG A 335 7.75 -27.78 -14.61
N ASP A 336 8.28 -28.93 -15.07
CA ASP A 336 9.32 -28.97 -16.11
C ASP A 336 8.80 -28.47 -17.46
N GLU A 337 7.56 -28.87 -17.81
CA GLU A 337 6.89 -28.42 -19.04
C GLU A 337 6.62 -26.92 -19.01
N LEU A 338 6.20 -26.40 -17.86
CA LEU A 338 5.95 -24.96 -17.66
C LEU A 338 7.24 -24.16 -17.66
N SER A 339 8.31 -24.66 -17.05
CA SER A 339 9.63 -24.02 -17.08
C SER A 339 10.20 -23.99 -18.51
N ALA A 340 9.97 -25.03 -19.30
CA ALA A 340 10.36 -25.05 -20.71
C ALA A 340 9.51 -24.10 -21.57
N ALA A 341 8.22 -23.95 -21.24
CA ALA A 341 7.31 -23.03 -21.93
C ALA A 341 7.61 -21.54 -21.66
N PHE A 342 8.14 -21.22 -20.47
CA PHE A 342 8.40 -19.87 -20.00
C PHE A 342 9.86 -19.73 -19.50
N PRO A 343 10.85 -19.65 -20.41
CA PRO A 343 12.27 -19.69 -20.05
C PRO A 343 12.74 -18.48 -19.24
N ASN A 344 11.99 -17.38 -19.24
CA ASN A 344 12.32 -16.15 -18.49
C ASN A 344 11.73 -16.12 -17.08
N LEU A 345 10.94 -17.13 -16.68
CA LEU A 345 10.41 -17.19 -15.31
C LEU A 345 11.53 -17.41 -14.31
N LYS A 346 11.73 -16.43 -13.45
CA LYS A 346 12.62 -16.50 -12.28
C LYS A 346 11.94 -17.20 -11.10
N THR A 347 10.63 -17.00 -10.97
CA THR A 347 9.82 -17.59 -9.93
C THR A 347 8.58 -18.22 -10.54
N PHE A 348 8.45 -19.51 -10.35
CA PHE A 348 7.27 -20.28 -10.72
C PHE A 348 6.78 -21.01 -9.47
N VAL A 349 5.55 -20.72 -9.06
CA VAL A 349 4.94 -21.32 -7.89
C VAL A 349 3.79 -22.23 -8.34
N HIS A 350 3.99 -23.52 -8.20
CA HIS A 350 3.04 -24.57 -8.54
C HIS A 350 2.94 -25.54 -7.36
N HIS A 351 1.75 -26.04 -7.06
CA HIS A 351 1.61 -27.17 -6.13
C HIS A 351 1.86 -28.46 -6.90
N THR A 352 2.75 -29.26 -6.37
CA THR A 352 2.90 -30.68 -6.68
C THR A 352 1.76 -31.47 -6.04
#